data_f273c408de133a268593e1f11f711848
#
_entry.id   f273c408de133a268593e1f11f711848
#
_cell.length_a   1.000
_cell.length_b   1.000
_cell.length_c   1.000
_cell.angle_alpha   90.00
_cell.angle_beta   90.00
_cell.angle_gamma   90.00
#
_symmetry.space_group_name_H-M   'P 1'
#
loop_
_entity.id
_entity.type
_entity.pdbx_description
1 polymer ?
#
loop_
_entity_poly.entity_id
_entity_poly.type
_entity_poly.pdbx_seq_one_letter_code
_entity_poly.pdbx_strand_id
1 'polypeptide(L)'
;MDNNKVSRKDQILKALARMLETAPGERITTAALAEEVGVSEAALYRHFPSKARMFEGLIKFIEETLFLRISRILDDESSAEIRCHNILTLLLNFSDKNPGMTRLLTGDALVGETERLRARMAQLFNRVESQLKQVLREAQIRENLKPGVSPTALANLLLATCEGRLAQFVRSEFKKSPLENWDTQWEFLRRNLLAPYTAPITTLDS
;
A
#
# COMPACT_ATOMS: atom_id res chain seq x y z
N MET A 1 15.48 -27.37 16.32
CA MET A 1 15.64 -26.08 17.05
C MET A 1 16.26 -25.08 16.11
N ASP A 2 15.47 -24.51 15.20
CA ASP A 2 15.96 -23.48 14.26
C ASP A 2 16.08 -22.15 15.00
N ASN A 3 17.33 -21.79 15.24
CA ASN A 3 17.71 -20.52 15.86
C ASN A 3 17.49 -19.41 14.81
N ASN A 4 16.27 -18.90 14.69
CA ASN A 4 15.89 -17.82 13.78
C ASN A 4 16.54 -16.51 14.23
N LYS A 5 17.89 -16.45 14.12
CA LYS A 5 18.68 -15.27 14.47
C LYS A 5 18.35 -14.18 13.44
N VAL A 6 17.48 -13.24 13.83
CA VAL A 6 17.14 -12.06 13.01
C VAL A 6 18.42 -11.46 12.45
N SER A 7 18.53 -11.34 11.13
CA SER A 7 19.74 -10.83 10.50
C SER A 7 20.02 -9.40 10.93
N ARG A 8 21.29 -8.98 10.91
CA ARG A 8 21.64 -7.59 11.23
C ARG A 8 20.97 -6.59 10.24
N LYS A 9 20.82 -7.01 8.99
CA LYS A 9 20.08 -6.22 7.99
C LYS A 9 18.62 -6.01 8.41
N ASP A 10 17.94 -7.06 8.88
CA ASP A 10 16.55 -6.96 9.33
C ASP A 10 16.42 -6.10 10.59
N GLN A 11 17.40 -6.16 11.50
CA GLN A 11 17.42 -5.29 12.67
C GLN A 11 17.51 -3.81 12.28
N ILE A 12 18.39 -3.48 11.32
CA ILE A 12 18.53 -2.12 10.77
C ILE A 12 17.22 -1.65 10.12
N LEU A 13 16.60 -2.49 9.29
CA LEU A 13 15.34 -2.14 8.63
C LEU A 13 14.18 -1.97 9.62
N LYS A 14 14.11 -2.82 10.65
CA LYS A 14 13.11 -2.67 11.74
C LYS A 14 13.31 -1.37 12.53
N ALA A 15 14.55 -1.03 12.88
CA ALA A 15 14.85 0.22 13.55
C ALA A 15 14.46 1.42 12.68
N LEU A 16 14.81 1.39 11.39
CA LEU A 16 14.43 2.44 10.44
C LEU A 16 12.90 2.60 10.34
N ALA A 17 12.15 1.50 10.23
CA ALA A 17 10.68 1.53 10.21
C ALA A 17 10.10 2.14 11.49
N ARG A 18 10.67 1.77 12.67
CA ARG A 18 10.26 2.33 13.96
C ARG A 18 10.56 3.82 14.07
N MET A 19 11.73 4.28 13.64
CA MET A 19 12.06 5.70 13.62
C MET A 19 11.13 6.51 12.73
N LEU A 20 10.74 5.96 11.56
CA LEU A 20 9.73 6.57 10.69
C LEU A 20 8.37 6.70 11.36
N GLU A 21 8.02 5.79 12.27
CA GLU A 21 6.79 5.83 13.04
C GLU A 21 6.83 6.84 14.18
N THR A 22 7.92 6.83 14.96
CA THR A 22 8.01 7.58 16.23
C THR A 22 8.39 9.05 16.05
N ALA A 23 8.98 9.43 14.90
CA ALA A 23 9.41 10.78 14.60
C ALA A 23 8.78 11.30 13.29
N PRO A 24 7.45 11.53 13.26
CA PRO A 24 6.77 12.05 12.08
C PRO A 24 7.29 13.47 11.77
N GLY A 25 7.66 13.70 10.49
CA GLY A 25 8.20 14.97 10.02
C GLY A 25 9.70 15.17 10.24
N GLU A 26 10.36 14.37 11.06
CA GLU A 26 11.80 14.46 11.27
C GLU A 26 12.59 13.74 10.18
N ARG A 27 13.74 14.31 9.82
CA ARG A 27 14.68 13.70 8.90
C ARG A 27 15.53 12.66 9.61
N ILE A 28 15.35 11.39 9.26
CA ILE A 28 16.20 10.32 9.79
C ILE A 28 17.64 10.50 9.30
N THR A 29 18.57 10.55 10.24
CA THR A 29 20.03 10.57 9.98
C THR A 29 20.61 9.18 10.17
N THR A 30 21.75 8.90 9.50
CA THR A 30 22.46 7.63 9.70
C THR A 30 23.06 7.51 11.08
N ALA A 31 23.49 8.63 11.68
CA ALA A 31 23.98 8.66 13.07
C ALA A 31 22.89 8.22 14.06
N ALA A 32 21.69 8.81 13.97
CA ALA A 32 20.57 8.44 14.84
C ALA A 32 20.14 6.97 14.63
N LEU A 33 20.15 6.48 13.38
CA LEU A 33 19.85 5.08 13.10
C LEU A 33 20.93 4.13 13.65
N ALA A 34 22.19 4.50 13.57
CA ALA A 34 23.29 3.71 14.13
C ALA A 34 23.18 3.62 15.67
N GLU A 35 22.85 4.72 16.32
CA GLU A 35 22.57 4.78 17.76
C GLU A 35 21.38 3.89 18.14
N GLU A 36 20.26 3.98 17.42
CA GLU A 36 19.05 3.18 17.66
C GLU A 36 19.33 1.66 17.52
N VAL A 37 20.20 1.27 16.58
CA VAL A 37 20.58 -0.15 16.36
C VAL A 37 21.68 -0.60 17.34
N GLY A 38 22.34 0.32 18.01
CA GLY A 38 23.48 0.04 18.91
C GLY A 38 24.75 -0.36 18.15
N VAL A 39 25.04 0.32 17.05
CA VAL A 39 26.24 0.08 16.21
C VAL A 39 26.91 1.41 15.83
N SER A 40 28.16 1.33 15.32
CA SER A 40 28.77 2.50 14.68
C SER A 40 28.19 2.75 13.28
N GLU A 41 28.23 3.98 12.79
CA GLU A 41 27.85 4.28 11.40
C GLU A 41 28.65 3.47 10.39
N ALA A 42 29.95 3.25 10.66
CA ALA A 42 30.79 2.39 9.80
C ALA A 42 30.28 0.94 9.75
N ALA A 43 29.74 0.42 10.86
CA ALA A 43 29.15 -0.90 10.90
C ALA A 43 27.80 -0.93 10.13
N LEU A 44 27.02 0.14 10.21
CA LEU A 44 25.77 0.30 9.45
C LEU A 44 26.05 0.29 7.95
N TYR A 45 27.04 1.07 7.49
CA TYR A 45 27.42 1.14 6.06
C TYR A 45 27.99 -0.14 5.49
N ARG A 46 28.54 -1.05 6.31
CA ARG A 46 28.91 -2.40 5.87
C ARG A 46 27.72 -3.25 5.43
N HIS A 47 26.54 -3.00 6.01
CA HIS A 47 25.31 -3.70 5.65
C HIS A 47 24.52 -3.01 4.55
N PHE A 48 24.53 -1.68 4.54
CA PHE A 48 23.84 -0.83 3.58
C PHE A 48 24.75 0.34 3.17
N PRO A 49 25.28 0.33 1.93
CA PRO A 49 26.28 1.32 1.49
C PRO A 49 25.79 2.78 1.48
N SER A 50 24.50 3.01 1.64
CA SER A 50 23.92 4.36 1.75
C SER A 50 22.56 4.31 2.43
N LYS A 51 22.09 5.47 2.91
CA LYS A 51 20.72 5.64 3.43
C LYS A 51 19.67 5.26 2.39
N ALA A 52 19.86 5.64 1.12
CA ALA A 52 18.97 5.26 0.03
C ALA A 52 18.84 3.73 -0.11
N ARG A 53 19.92 2.96 0.10
CA ARG A 53 19.89 1.50 0.09
C ARG A 53 19.11 0.89 1.25
N MET A 54 19.05 1.57 2.40
CA MET A 54 18.22 1.16 3.53
C MET A 54 16.73 1.36 3.20
N PHE A 55 16.37 2.51 2.63
CA PHE A 55 15.02 2.74 2.12
C PHE A 55 14.62 1.74 1.03
N GLU A 56 15.51 1.45 0.08
CA GLU A 56 15.28 0.40 -0.92
C GLU A 56 15.02 -0.97 -0.27
N GLY A 57 15.68 -1.28 0.83
CA GLY A 57 15.45 -2.49 1.61
C GLY A 57 14.05 -2.56 2.20
N LEU A 58 13.56 -1.46 2.79
CA LEU A 58 12.18 -1.37 3.29
C LEU A 58 11.16 -1.47 2.16
N ILE A 59 11.37 -0.76 1.06
CA ILE A 59 10.49 -0.80 -0.11
C ILE A 59 10.40 -2.22 -0.66
N LYS A 60 11.55 -2.92 -0.76
CA LYS A 60 11.57 -4.33 -1.17
C LYS A 60 10.74 -5.21 -0.23
N PHE A 61 10.87 -5.03 1.07
CA PHE A 61 10.08 -5.77 2.06
C PHE A 61 8.57 -5.51 1.90
N ILE A 62 8.17 -4.26 1.68
CA ILE A 62 6.77 -3.89 1.41
C ILE A 62 6.27 -4.60 0.16
N GLU A 63 7.01 -4.50 -0.95
CA GLU A 63 6.68 -5.13 -2.22
C GLU A 63 6.49 -6.64 -2.08
N GLU A 64 7.47 -7.34 -1.51
CA GLU A 64 7.42 -8.79 -1.32
C GLU A 64 6.24 -9.20 -0.43
N THR A 65 5.99 -8.46 0.66
CA THR A 65 4.89 -8.75 1.58
C THR A 65 3.53 -8.58 0.93
N LEU A 66 3.34 -7.49 0.20
CA LEU A 66 2.06 -7.18 -0.44
C LEU A 66 1.80 -8.12 -1.62
N PHE A 67 2.75 -8.27 -2.55
CA PHE A 67 2.51 -9.03 -3.77
C PHE A 67 2.43 -10.54 -3.53
N LEU A 68 3.12 -11.08 -2.53
CA LEU A 68 2.92 -12.47 -2.12
C LEU A 68 1.47 -12.74 -1.68
N ARG A 69 0.87 -11.80 -0.92
CA ARG A 69 -0.50 -11.92 -0.44
C ARG A 69 -1.52 -11.62 -1.53
N ILE A 70 -1.27 -10.63 -2.39
CA ILE A 70 -2.11 -10.36 -3.56
C ILE A 70 -2.19 -11.59 -4.46
N SER A 71 -1.05 -12.26 -4.74
CA SER A 71 -1.05 -13.49 -5.53
C SER A 71 -1.97 -14.56 -4.91
N ARG A 72 -1.87 -14.78 -3.60
CA ARG A 72 -2.76 -15.74 -2.90
C ARG A 72 -4.23 -15.35 -3.01
N ILE A 73 -4.58 -14.07 -2.82
CA ILE A 73 -5.96 -13.60 -3.00
C ILE A 73 -6.46 -13.93 -4.41
N LEU A 74 -5.64 -13.74 -5.44
CA LEU A 74 -6.00 -14.02 -6.82
C LEU A 74 -6.14 -15.52 -7.11
N ASP A 75 -5.36 -16.36 -6.43
CA ASP A 75 -5.40 -17.81 -6.58
C ASP A 75 -6.60 -18.44 -5.82
N ASP A 76 -6.88 -17.94 -4.61
CA ASP A 76 -7.86 -18.54 -3.69
C ASP A 76 -9.30 -18.06 -3.96
N GLU A 77 -9.48 -16.87 -4.53
CA GLU A 77 -10.78 -16.25 -4.74
C GLU A 77 -11.18 -16.22 -6.21
N SER A 78 -12.45 -16.44 -6.50
CA SER A 78 -12.99 -16.42 -7.86
C SER A 78 -13.77 -15.15 -8.19
N SER A 79 -14.46 -14.56 -7.19
CA SER A 79 -15.25 -13.33 -7.36
C SER A 79 -14.37 -12.10 -7.48
N ALA A 80 -14.60 -11.29 -8.50
CA ALA A 80 -13.90 -10.03 -8.70
C ALA A 80 -14.17 -9.02 -7.58
N GLU A 81 -15.39 -9.00 -7.06
CA GLU A 81 -15.76 -8.16 -5.91
C GLU A 81 -14.91 -8.49 -4.69
N ILE A 82 -14.83 -9.80 -4.35
CA ILE A 82 -14.05 -10.28 -3.20
C ILE A 82 -12.56 -10.04 -3.42
N ARG A 83 -12.04 -10.29 -4.63
CA ARG A 83 -10.64 -10.00 -4.98
C ARG A 83 -10.29 -8.53 -4.79
N CYS A 84 -11.10 -7.63 -5.33
CA CYS A 84 -10.89 -6.18 -5.17
C CYS A 84 -10.94 -5.76 -3.70
N HIS A 85 -11.96 -6.20 -2.96
CA HIS A 85 -12.08 -5.95 -1.53
C HIS A 85 -10.85 -6.40 -0.76
N ASN A 86 -10.44 -7.65 -0.95
CA ASN A 86 -9.34 -8.25 -0.22
C ASN A 86 -7.99 -7.58 -0.55
N ILE A 87 -7.75 -7.18 -1.80
CA ILE A 87 -6.55 -6.45 -2.20
C ILE A 87 -6.48 -5.07 -1.52
N LEU A 88 -7.59 -4.31 -1.54
CA LEU A 88 -7.64 -2.99 -0.92
C LEU A 88 -7.55 -3.09 0.60
N THR A 89 -8.29 -4.02 1.21
CA THR A 89 -8.24 -4.29 2.64
C THR A 89 -6.85 -4.74 3.10
N LEU A 90 -6.13 -5.51 2.27
CA LEU A 90 -4.73 -5.87 2.53
C LEU A 90 -3.83 -4.63 2.63
N LEU A 91 -3.96 -3.67 1.71
CA LEU A 91 -3.20 -2.41 1.75
C LEU A 91 -3.50 -1.61 3.01
N LEU A 92 -4.78 -1.47 3.36
CA LEU A 92 -5.21 -0.73 4.56
C LEU A 92 -4.72 -1.41 5.84
N ASN A 93 -4.87 -2.73 5.95
CA ASN A 93 -4.38 -3.51 7.09
C ASN A 93 -2.86 -3.47 7.22
N PHE A 94 -2.14 -3.55 6.10
CA PHE A 94 -0.69 -3.42 6.10
C PHE A 94 -0.27 -2.04 6.65
N SER A 95 -0.92 -1.00 6.18
CA SER A 95 -0.65 0.38 6.58
C SER A 95 -0.97 0.64 8.05
N ASP A 96 -2.11 0.15 8.54
CA ASP A 96 -2.51 0.27 9.95
C ASP A 96 -1.50 -0.38 10.90
N LYS A 97 -0.97 -1.54 10.50
CA LYS A 97 0.03 -2.30 11.28
C LYS A 97 1.47 -1.82 11.11
N ASN A 98 1.74 -0.95 10.14
CA ASN A 98 3.08 -0.49 9.80
C ASN A 98 3.10 1.01 9.51
N PRO A 99 2.81 1.87 10.52
CA PRO A 99 2.69 3.32 10.33
C PRO A 99 3.93 3.95 9.69
N GLY A 100 5.12 3.59 10.16
CA GLY A 100 6.37 4.08 9.60
C GLY A 100 6.59 3.70 8.13
N MET A 101 6.20 2.49 7.73
CA MET A 101 6.26 2.06 6.31
C MET A 101 5.19 2.76 5.47
N THR A 102 4.07 3.15 6.06
CA THR A 102 3.01 3.90 5.36
C THR A 102 3.50 5.28 4.94
N ARG A 103 4.41 5.91 5.68
CA ARG A 103 5.07 7.15 5.26
C ARG A 103 5.92 6.98 3.98
N LEU A 104 6.46 5.77 3.73
CA LEU A 104 7.09 5.46 2.44
C LEU A 104 6.04 5.34 1.33
N LEU A 105 4.94 4.61 1.60
CA LEU A 105 3.85 4.42 0.64
C LEU A 105 3.25 5.76 0.19
N THR A 106 3.03 6.68 1.10
CA THR A 106 2.49 8.03 0.79
C THR A 106 3.54 8.99 0.23
N GLY A 107 4.82 8.60 0.21
CA GLY A 107 5.92 9.47 -0.22
C GLY A 107 6.37 10.49 0.84
N ASP A 108 5.69 10.60 1.98
CA ASP A 108 6.01 11.54 3.06
C ASP A 108 7.46 11.38 3.56
N ALA A 109 7.90 10.15 3.81
CA ALA A 109 9.27 9.86 4.24
C ALA A 109 10.32 10.00 3.11
N LEU A 110 9.90 10.24 1.88
CA LEU A 110 10.79 10.36 0.71
C LEU A 110 11.02 11.82 0.29
N VAL A 111 10.51 12.78 1.04
CA VAL A 111 10.77 14.20 0.79
C VAL A 111 12.28 14.47 1.00
N GLY A 112 12.92 15.02 -0.03
CA GLY A 112 14.37 15.26 -0.05
C GLY A 112 15.24 14.02 -0.31
N GLU A 113 14.65 12.85 -0.53
CA GLU A 113 15.33 11.63 -0.97
C GLU A 113 15.42 11.55 -2.51
N THR A 114 16.14 10.55 -3.02
CA THR A 114 16.39 10.39 -4.45
C THR A 114 15.09 10.15 -5.23
N GLU A 115 15.00 10.69 -6.45
CA GLU A 115 13.89 10.47 -7.40
C GLU A 115 13.62 8.98 -7.63
N ARG A 116 14.67 8.17 -7.66
CA ARG A 116 14.58 6.71 -7.83
C ARG A 116 13.70 6.04 -6.79
N LEU A 117 13.75 6.47 -5.51
CA LEU A 117 12.91 5.92 -4.44
C LEU A 117 11.44 6.27 -4.66
N ARG A 118 11.16 7.52 -5.05
CA ARG A 118 9.79 7.95 -5.38
C ARG A 118 9.24 7.21 -6.58
N ALA A 119 10.04 7.06 -7.65
CA ALA A 119 9.67 6.30 -8.84
C ALA A 119 9.33 4.84 -8.50
N ARG A 120 10.08 4.22 -7.58
CA ARG A 120 9.81 2.85 -7.14
C ARG A 120 8.50 2.72 -6.38
N MET A 121 8.12 3.70 -5.56
CA MET A 121 6.81 3.72 -4.91
C MET A 121 5.68 3.87 -5.94
N ALA A 122 5.83 4.77 -6.91
CA ALA A 122 4.87 4.89 -8.00
C ALA A 122 4.71 3.56 -8.78
N GLN A 123 5.80 2.84 -9.05
CA GLN A 123 5.75 1.52 -9.69
C GLN A 123 5.00 0.48 -8.85
N LEU A 124 5.13 0.50 -7.50
CA LEU A 124 4.37 -0.39 -6.61
C LEU A 124 2.87 -0.16 -6.80
N PHE A 125 2.40 1.08 -6.72
CA PHE A 125 0.98 1.41 -6.89
C PHE A 125 0.48 1.11 -8.30
N ASN A 126 1.27 1.41 -9.35
CA ASN A 126 0.93 1.03 -10.74
C ASN A 126 0.75 -0.48 -10.90
N ARG A 127 1.54 -1.30 -10.20
CA ARG A 127 1.37 -2.76 -10.21
C ARG A 127 0.08 -3.17 -9.52
N VAL A 128 -0.26 -2.57 -8.37
CA VAL A 128 -1.54 -2.84 -7.69
C VAL A 128 -2.72 -2.46 -8.57
N GLU A 129 -2.68 -1.26 -9.18
CA GLU A 129 -3.72 -0.81 -10.12
C GLU A 129 -3.88 -1.78 -11.30
N SER A 130 -2.75 -2.26 -11.84
CA SER A 130 -2.76 -3.24 -12.92
C SER A 130 -3.42 -4.56 -12.52
N GLN A 131 -3.23 -5.03 -11.28
CA GLN A 131 -3.91 -6.23 -10.76
C GLN A 131 -5.42 -6.00 -10.65
N LEU A 132 -5.84 -4.88 -10.05
CA LEU A 132 -7.26 -4.52 -9.96
C LEU A 132 -7.90 -4.42 -11.34
N LYS A 133 -7.24 -3.77 -12.29
CA LYS A 133 -7.70 -3.65 -13.67
C LYS A 133 -7.86 -4.99 -14.35
N GLN A 134 -6.93 -5.92 -14.12
CA GLN A 134 -7.01 -7.27 -14.68
C GLN A 134 -8.20 -8.04 -14.09
N VAL A 135 -8.37 -7.99 -12.77
CA VAL A 135 -9.51 -8.60 -12.06
C VAL A 135 -10.83 -8.09 -12.65
N LEU A 136 -10.98 -6.79 -12.82
CA LEU A 136 -12.19 -6.16 -13.34
C LEU A 136 -12.46 -6.50 -14.83
N ARG A 137 -11.41 -6.62 -15.65
CA ARG A 137 -11.55 -7.08 -17.05
C ARG A 137 -12.00 -8.52 -17.13
N GLU A 138 -11.43 -9.39 -16.32
CA GLU A 138 -11.86 -10.80 -16.26
C GLU A 138 -13.32 -10.94 -15.83
N ALA A 139 -13.76 -10.11 -14.88
CA ALA A 139 -15.13 -10.10 -14.41
C ALA A 139 -16.15 -9.68 -15.48
N GLN A 140 -15.80 -8.79 -16.38
CA GLN A 140 -16.66 -8.44 -17.52
C GLN A 140 -16.98 -9.66 -18.39
N ILE A 141 -16.05 -10.61 -18.50
CA ILE A 141 -16.18 -11.79 -19.33
C ILE A 141 -16.82 -12.95 -18.54
N ARG A 142 -16.32 -13.21 -17.33
CA ARG A 142 -16.67 -14.40 -16.53
C ARG A 142 -17.91 -14.21 -15.67
N GLU A 143 -18.09 -13.00 -15.13
CA GLU A 143 -19.17 -12.67 -14.18
C GLU A 143 -20.24 -11.78 -14.82
N ASN A 144 -20.10 -11.45 -16.11
CA ASN A 144 -20.98 -10.52 -16.84
C ASN A 144 -21.08 -9.14 -16.13
N LEU A 145 -20.03 -8.74 -15.44
CA LEU A 145 -19.95 -7.45 -14.74
C LEU A 145 -19.98 -6.32 -15.77
N LYS A 146 -20.94 -5.42 -15.67
CA LYS A 146 -21.11 -4.27 -16.58
C LYS A 146 -21.13 -2.96 -15.79
N PRO A 147 -20.02 -2.54 -15.19
CA PRO A 147 -19.97 -1.26 -14.50
C PRO A 147 -20.19 -0.11 -15.50
N GLY A 148 -20.76 0.99 -15.02
CA GLY A 148 -21.00 2.19 -15.85
C GLY A 148 -19.72 2.90 -16.31
N VAL A 149 -18.54 2.42 -15.89
CA VAL A 149 -17.21 2.97 -16.21
C VAL A 149 -16.26 1.87 -16.66
N SER A 150 -15.19 2.25 -17.37
CA SER A 150 -14.20 1.28 -17.84
C SER A 150 -13.47 0.60 -16.66
N PRO A 151 -12.96 -0.65 -16.83
CA PRO A 151 -12.13 -1.31 -15.82
C PRO A 151 -10.92 -0.49 -15.38
N THR A 152 -10.36 0.32 -16.28
CA THR A 152 -9.25 1.22 -15.97
C THR A 152 -9.68 2.35 -15.03
N ALA A 153 -10.78 3.03 -15.33
CA ALA A 153 -11.30 4.10 -14.49
C ALA A 153 -11.75 3.57 -13.11
N LEU A 154 -12.35 2.38 -13.09
CA LEU A 154 -12.79 1.76 -11.83
C LEU A 154 -11.62 1.30 -10.97
N ALA A 155 -10.59 0.69 -11.55
CA ALA A 155 -9.38 0.30 -10.83
C ALA A 155 -8.68 1.53 -10.21
N ASN A 156 -8.55 2.62 -10.98
CA ASN A 156 -7.99 3.86 -10.49
C ASN A 156 -8.80 4.46 -9.33
N LEU A 157 -10.14 4.53 -9.46
CA LEU A 157 -11.02 5.06 -8.41
C LEU A 157 -10.92 4.25 -7.11
N LEU A 158 -10.91 2.92 -7.20
CA LEU A 158 -10.77 2.03 -6.05
C LEU A 158 -9.41 2.22 -5.36
N LEU A 159 -8.33 2.29 -6.14
CA LEU A 159 -7.00 2.51 -5.59
C LEU A 159 -6.85 3.92 -4.99
N ALA A 160 -7.33 4.96 -5.68
CA ALA A 160 -7.30 6.33 -5.18
C ALA A 160 -8.06 6.49 -3.84
N THR A 161 -9.16 5.76 -3.65
CA THR A 161 -9.87 5.70 -2.36
C THR A 161 -8.96 5.14 -1.26
N CYS A 162 -8.22 4.08 -1.56
CA CYS A 162 -7.27 3.48 -0.63
C CYS A 162 -6.10 4.44 -0.32
N GLU A 163 -5.46 5.00 -1.35
CA GLU A 163 -4.35 5.97 -1.20
C GLU A 163 -4.78 7.20 -0.39
N GLY A 164 -5.98 7.72 -0.61
CA GLY A 164 -6.55 8.81 0.17
C GLY A 164 -6.65 8.49 1.67
N ARG A 165 -7.00 7.24 2.01
CA ARG A 165 -7.06 6.76 3.41
C ARG A 165 -5.67 6.65 4.03
N LEU A 166 -4.69 6.15 3.27
CA LEU A 166 -3.29 6.11 3.71
C LEU A 166 -2.77 7.52 3.99
N ALA A 167 -3.07 8.47 3.10
CA ALA A 167 -2.69 9.87 3.29
C ALA A 167 -3.36 10.50 4.50
N GLN A 168 -4.64 10.19 4.77
CA GLN A 168 -5.34 10.64 5.99
C GLN A 168 -4.70 10.06 7.25
N PHE A 169 -4.32 8.79 7.24
CA PHE A 169 -3.66 8.11 8.35
C PHE A 169 -2.33 8.80 8.70
N VAL A 170 -1.45 9.01 7.72
CA VAL A 170 -0.16 9.70 7.93
C VAL A 170 -0.40 11.14 8.39
N ARG A 171 -1.29 11.90 7.73
CA ARG A 171 -1.58 13.29 8.09
C ARG A 171 -2.17 13.47 9.49
N SER A 172 -2.86 12.45 10.00
CA SER A 172 -3.39 12.45 11.37
C SER A 172 -2.36 12.00 12.41
N GLU A 173 -1.09 11.85 12.04
CA GLU A 173 -0.06 11.25 12.90
C GLU A 173 -0.51 9.87 13.43
N PHE A 174 -1.05 9.07 12.53
CA PHE A 174 -1.52 7.70 12.78
C PHE A 174 -2.72 7.56 13.75
N LYS A 175 -3.38 8.67 14.08
CA LYS A 175 -4.52 8.68 15.02
C LYS A 175 -5.82 8.21 14.36
N LYS A 176 -5.95 8.38 13.03
CA LYS A 176 -7.12 7.99 12.26
C LYS A 176 -6.83 6.73 11.46
N SER A 177 -7.27 5.58 11.97
CA SER A 177 -7.01 4.29 11.31
C SER A 177 -7.50 4.29 9.86
N PRO A 178 -6.71 3.76 8.92
CA PRO A 178 -7.13 3.61 7.53
C PRO A 178 -8.28 2.60 7.36
N LEU A 179 -8.58 1.80 8.38
CA LEU A 179 -9.69 0.85 8.41
C LEU A 179 -10.97 1.42 8.99
N GLU A 180 -10.93 2.62 9.58
CA GLU A 180 -12.12 3.24 10.19
C GLU A 180 -13.26 3.36 9.17
N ASN A 181 -14.42 2.77 9.48
CA ASN A 181 -15.60 2.71 8.59
C ASN A 181 -15.36 2.04 7.22
N TRP A 182 -14.29 1.26 7.05
CA TRP A 182 -13.95 0.66 5.75
C TRP A 182 -15.05 -0.26 5.23
N ASP A 183 -15.57 -1.15 6.05
CA ASP A 183 -16.62 -2.10 5.65
C ASP A 183 -17.89 -1.40 5.14
N THR A 184 -18.32 -0.34 5.84
CA THR A 184 -19.47 0.46 5.43
C THR A 184 -19.21 1.18 4.11
N GLN A 185 -18.01 1.73 3.93
CA GLN A 185 -17.63 2.43 2.70
C GLN A 185 -17.46 1.45 1.55
N TRP A 186 -16.90 0.26 1.81
CA TRP A 186 -16.80 -0.79 0.79
C TRP A 186 -18.19 -1.23 0.32
N GLU A 187 -19.12 -1.44 1.24
CA GLU A 187 -20.50 -1.79 0.91
C GLU A 187 -21.15 -0.75 -0.01
N PHE A 188 -20.91 0.53 0.24
CA PHE A 188 -21.37 1.61 -0.65
C PHE A 188 -20.68 1.57 -2.02
N LEU A 189 -19.36 1.41 -2.05
CA LEU A 189 -18.57 1.35 -3.28
C LEU A 189 -19.01 0.17 -4.16
N ARG A 190 -19.12 -1.03 -3.59
CA ARG A 190 -19.50 -2.22 -4.36
C ARG A 190 -20.89 -2.11 -4.98
N ARG A 191 -21.85 -1.58 -4.25
CA ARG A 191 -23.23 -1.39 -4.76
C ARG A 191 -23.30 -0.40 -5.91
N ASN A 192 -22.50 0.65 -5.88
CA ASN A 192 -22.59 1.72 -6.86
C ASN A 192 -21.61 1.56 -8.03
N LEU A 193 -20.49 0.87 -7.81
CA LEU A 193 -19.40 0.77 -8.79
C LEU A 193 -19.29 -0.60 -9.44
N LEU A 194 -19.67 -1.66 -8.72
CA LEU A 194 -19.58 -3.04 -9.22
C LEU A 194 -20.94 -3.61 -9.64
N ALA A 195 -22.05 -2.97 -9.26
CA ALA A 195 -23.38 -3.35 -9.76
C ALA A 195 -23.55 -2.95 -11.23
N PRO A 196 -24.40 -3.67 -12.00
CA PRO A 196 -24.75 -3.24 -13.34
C PRO A 196 -25.31 -1.80 -13.36
N TYR A 197 -24.77 -0.97 -14.21
CA TYR A 197 -25.28 0.39 -14.39
C TYR A 197 -26.69 0.34 -14.97
N THR A 198 -27.68 0.74 -14.19
CA THR A 198 -29.03 1.03 -14.68
C THR A 198 -29.07 2.52 -14.97
N ALA A 199 -29.07 2.91 -16.24
CA ALA A 199 -29.24 4.30 -16.63
C ALA A 199 -30.53 4.86 -15.99
N PRO A 200 -30.52 6.08 -15.42
CA PRO A 200 -31.77 6.70 -15.00
C PRO A 200 -32.69 6.79 -16.20
N ILE A 201 -33.93 6.33 -16.02
CA ILE A 201 -34.97 6.47 -17.05
C ILE A 201 -35.20 7.99 -17.16
N THR A 202 -34.65 8.59 -18.22
CA THR A 202 -35.00 9.98 -18.57
C THR A 202 -36.38 9.91 -19.18
N THR A 203 -37.40 10.07 -18.35
CA THR A 203 -38.72 10.41 -18.85
C THR A 203 -38.62 11.85 -19.37
N LEU A 204 -38.35 11.97 -20.66
CA LEU A 204 -38.64 13.20 -21.40
C LEU A 204 -40.17 13.20 -21.57
N ASP A 205 -40.86 13.83 -20.62
CA ASP A 205 -42.26 14.19 -20.80
C ASP A 205 -42.32 15.22 -21.91
N SER A 206 -43.13 14.87 -22.91
CA SER A 206 -43.51 15.61 -24.11
C SER A 206 -44.36 16.83 -23.73
#